data_39d992758ad899e0937d3735730ee130
#
_entry.id   39d992758ad899e0937d3735730ee130
#
_cell.length_a   1.000
_cell.length_b   1.000
_cell.length_c   1.000
_cell.angle_alpha   90.00
_cell.angle_beta   90.00
_cell.angle_gamma   90.00
#
_symmetry.space_group_name_H-M   'P 1'
#
loop_
_entity.id
_entity.type
_entity.pdbx_description
1 polymer ?
#
loop_
_entity_poly.entity_id
_entity_poly.type
_entity_poly.pdbx_seq_one_letter_code
_entity_poly.pdbx_strand_id
1 'polypeptide(L)'
;MPPVSSRSMPRRFRAGAVLGAAVLVGALAACGSADSTKQGNGDFLTPNAKGTVSENGGARRTTGDRTDALRASLNGNQAKNVILLIGDGMGDSEITVARNVAEGAGGYFKGIDALPLTGSYTHYSLDKATGKPDYVTDSAASGSAWATGTKTYNGAIGVNLAGAPQTNLVEIAKANGKATGNVTTAEIQDATPAVLGAHVTDRKCYGPEETALKCPTNALEKGGLGSISEQLLGTRADVTLGGGAKSFDQKATAGQWQGQTLRDQAKARGYTVVADKAGLDGVTKADQDAPVLGLFSPGNMPVRWTGDLAVPHGLNLPAQTCRPNPERAATQPDLASMTRKAIDLLKPRKDGFFLQVEGASIDKQDHSANPCGQVGETVDLDEAVQAALEFAKSDGNTLVIVTADHAHSSQIVPLDTKSASLTSKVVTKDGAEMGVSYGNAEVGGSQEHTGTQLRVAAYGPRAANVVGLTDQTDLFFTMSDALGLDRNKKPVAAAK
;
A
#
# COMPACT_ATOMS: atom_id res chain seq x y z
N MET A 1 -53.78 12.94 24.60
CA MET A 1 -54.90 12.32 25.35
C MET A 1 -56.10 12.34 24.48
N PRO A 2 -56.83 11.30 24.32
CA PRO A 2 -57.07 10.06 25.09
C PRO A 2 -56.94 8.80 24.21
N PRO A 3 -57.46 7.63 24.70
CA PRO A 3 -56.60 6.53 25.15
C PRO A 3 -56.78 5.20 24.38
N VAL A 4 -55.90 4.29 24.74
CA VAL A 4 -55.83 2.84 24.57
C VAL A 4 -57.16 2.08 24.63
N SER A 5 -57.34 1.05 23.81
CA SER A 5 -58.20 -0.09 24.10
C SER A 5 -57.57 -1.40 23.63
N SER A 6 -57.31 -2.23 24.62
CA SER A 6 -56.94 -3.63 24.56
C SER A 6 -58.18 -4.52 24.24
N ARG A 7 -57.99 -5.61 23.51
CA ARG A 7 -58.85 -6.79 23.64
C ARG A 7 -58.09 -8.10 23.44
N SER A 8 -58.37 -8.96 24.39
CA SER A 8 -57.80 -10.27 24.69
C SER A 8 -58.46 -11.43 23.91
N MET A 9 -57.70 -12.48 23.78
CA MET A 9 -57.92 -13.93 23.48
C MET A 9 -59.34 -14.53 23.64
N PRO A 10 -59.63 -15.74 23.06
CA PRO A 10 -59.27 -16.96 23.79
C PRO A 10 -58.77 -18.20 23.01
N ARG A 11 -58.10 -19.07 23.74
CA ARG A 11 -57.67 -20.43 23.43
C ARG A 11 -58.88 -21.39 23.19
N ARG A 12 -58.69 -22.43 22.35
CA ARG A 12 -59.27 -23.78 22.61
C ARG A 12 -58.35 -24.88 22.08
N PHE A 13 -58.02 -25.79 22.97
CA PHE A 13 -57.42 -27.11 22.79
C PHE A 13 -58.43 -28.09 22.11
N ARG A 14 -57.90 -29.03 21.34
CA ARG A 14 -58.36 -30.43 21.37
C ARG A 14 -57.28 -31.38 20.86
N ALA A 15 -56.99 -32.37 21.70
CA ALA A 15 -56.15 -33.51 21.45
C ALA A 15 -56.90 -34.61 20.70
N GLY A 16 -56.19 -35.42 19.95
CA GLY A 16 -56.66 -36.67 19.39
C GLY A 16 -55.47 -37.54 19.03
N ALA A 17 -55.24 -38.58 19.82
CA ALA A 17 -54.26 -39.63 19.59
C ALA A 17 -54.88 -40.76 18.79
N VAL A 18 -54.16 -41.34 17.83
CA VAL A 18 -54.36 -42.72 17.35
C VAL A 18 -53.00 -43.37 17.05
N LEU A 19 -52.82 -44.55 17.64
CA LEU A 19 -51.68 -45.46 17.44
C LEU A 19 -51.77 -46.14 16.05
N GLY A 20 -50.62 -46.51 15.54
CA GLY A 20 -50.56 -47.46 14.40
C GLY A 20 -49.14 -47.79 13.91
N ALA A 21 -48.63 -48.91 14.42
CA ALA A 21 -47.75 -49.93 13.84
C ALA A 21 -46.35 -49.57 13.28
N ALA A 22 -45.36 -50.15 13.89
CA ALA A 22 -43.96 -50.27 13.48
C ALA A 22 -43.77 -51.15 12.21
N VAL A 23 -42.93 -50.68 11.30
CA VAL A 23 -42.17 -51.54 10.37
C VAL A 23 -40.70 -51.14 10.45
N LEU A 24 -39.90 -52.03 11.05
CA LEU A 24 -38.43 -51.94 10.97
C LEU A 24 -38.00 -52.29 9.54
N VAL A 25 -37.39 -51.36 8.86
CA VAL A 25 -36.48 -51.62 7.73
C VAL A 25 -35.15 -51.01 8.08
N GLY A 26 -34.17 -51.86 8.28
CA GLY A 26 -32.79 -51.44 8.50
C GLY A 26 -32.22 -50.75 7.28
N ALA A 27 -31.85 -49.49 7.44
CA ALA A 27 -30.99 -48.79 6.50
C ALA A 27 -29.61 -48.62 7.13
N LEU A 28 -28.65 -49.30 6.52
CA LEU A 28 -27.22 -49.15 6.80
C LEU A 28 -26.85 -47.63 6.82
N ALA A 29 -26.36 -47.18 7.93
CA ALA A 29 -25.66 -45.91 8.02
C ALA A 29 -24.37 -46.02 7.20
N ALA A 30 -24.42 -45.57 5.98
CA ALA A 30 -23.24 -45.14 5.27
C ALA A 30 -22.76 -43.86 5.96
N CYS A 31 -21.78 -43.98 6.85
CA CYS A 31 -20.91 -42.88 7.22
C CYS A 31 -20.19 -42.45 5.94
N GLY A 32 -20.84 -41.59 5.15
CA GLY A 32 -20.15 -40.77 4.20
C GLY A 32 -19.22 -39.86 5.00
N SER A 33 -17.94 -40.20 5.03
CA SER A 33 -16.90 -39.25 5.33
C SER A 33 -17.18 -38.04 4.46
N ALA A 34 -17.62 -36.95 5.06
CA ALA A 34 -17.57 -35.65 4.41
C ALA A 34 -16.09 -35.45 4.07
N ASP A 35 -15.79 -35.70 2.83
CA ASP A 35 -14.52 -35.34 2.23
C ASP A 35 -14.43 -33.81 2.42
N SER A 36 -13.68 -33.40 3.44
CA SER A 36 -13.27 -32.03 3.59
C SER A 36 -12.31 -31.75 2.46
N THR A 37 -12.87 -31.60 1.26
CA THR A 37 -12.17 -30.93 0.19
C THR A 37 -11.74 -29.61 0.80
N LYS A 38 -10.45 -29.47 1.01
CA LYS A 38 -9.79 -28.21 1.29
C LYS A 38 -10.29 -27.24 0.23
N GLN A 39 -11.35 -26.53 0.55
CA GLN A 39 -11.72 -25.34 -0.20
C GLN A 39 -10.50 -24.44 -0.06
N GLY A 40 -9.72 -24.36 -1.12
CA GLY A 40 -8.53 -23.52 -1.13
C GLY A 40 -8.94 -22.12 -0.74
N ASN A 41 -8.19 -21.49 0.17
CA ASN A 41 -8.34 -20.10 0.60
C ASN A 41 -8.38 -19.08 -0.55
N GLY A 42 -8.46 -19.53 -1.80
CA GLY A 42 -8.42 -18.71 -3.00
C GLY A 42 -9.75 -18.19 -3.52
N ASP A 43 -10.80 -19.00 -3.44
CA ASP A 43 -12.00 -18.74 -4.26
C ASP A 43 -12.89 -17.61 -3.74
N PHE A 44 -12.89 -17.31 -2.45
CA PHE A 44 -13.73 -16.24 -1.93
C PHE A 44 -13.09 -14.85 -2.01
N LEU A 45 -11.81 -14.73 -2.30
CA LEU A 45 -11.12 -13.46 -2.51
C LEU A 45 -11.56 -12.76 -3.80
N THR A 46 -12.08 -13.50 -4.77
CA THR A 46 -12.59 -12.95 -6.01
C THR A 46 -14.12 -12.83 -5.96
N PRO A 47 -14.73 -11.78 -6.50
CA PRO A 47 -16.16 -11.73 -6.72
C PRO A 47 -16.62 -12.91 -7.58
N ASN A 48 -17.73 -13.54 -7.21
CA ASN A 48 -18.25 -14.72 -7.92
C ASN A 48 -18.72 -14.42 -9.35
N ALA A 49 -19.02 -13.16 -9.65
CA ALA A 49 -19.41 -12.73 -10.98
C ALA A 49 -18.77 -11.37 -11.31
N LYS A 50 -18.23 -11.27 -12.50
CA LYS A 50 -17.98 -9.97 -13.13
C LYS A 50 -19.35 -9.45 -13.58
N GLY A 51 -19.79 -8.31 -13.05
CA GLY A 51 -21.02 -7.67 -13.50
C GLY A 51 -20.87 -7.24 -14.98
N THR A 52 -21.84 -7.59 -15.81
CA THR A 52 -21.96 -7.05 -17.16
C THR A 52 -23.07 -6.02 -17.19
N VAL A 53 -22.82 -4.85 -17.79
CA VAL A 53 -23.81 -3.76 -17.83
C VAL A 53 -25.12 -4.20 -18.51
N SER A 54 -25.07 -5.14 -19.46
CA SER A 54 -26.23 -5.73 -20.12
C SER A 54 -27.07 -6.65 -19.24
N GLU A 55 -26.54 -7.10 -18.10
CA GLU A 55 -27.21 -7.98 -17.16
C GLU A 55 -27.48 -7.26 -15.85
N ASN A 56 -28.72 -6.88 -15.58
CA ASN A 56 -29.12 -6.13 -14.38
C ASN A 56 -28.30 -4.83 -14.15
N GLY A 57 -27.82 -4.20 -15.21
CA GLY A 57 -26.96 -3.03 -15.12
C GLY A 57 -25.59 -3.31 -14.48
N GLY A 58 -25.12 -4.55 -14.46
CA GLY A 58 -23.85 -4.93 -13.85
C GLY A 58 -23.87 -5.04 -12.31
N ALA A 59 -25.04 -4.93 -11.67
CA ALA A 59 -25.13 -4.70 -10.23
C ALA A 59 -24.83 -5.93 -9.35
N ARG A 60 -25.01 -7.15 -9.83
CA ARG A 60 -24.89 -8.36 -9.02
C ARG A 60 -23.49 -8.97 -9.11
N ARG A 61 -22.73 -8.92 -8.02
CA ARG A 61 -21.36 -9.45 -7.95
C ARG A 61 -21.20 -10.64 -7.01
N THR A 62 -22.18 -10.91 -6.14
CA THR A 62 -22.12 -11.99 -5.16
C THR A 62 -23.32 -12.90 -5.26
N THR A 63 -23.12 -14.19 -5.02
CA THR A 63 -24.17 -15.20 -4.90
C THR A 63 -24.10 -15.85 -3.53
N GLY A 64 -25.22 -15.91 -2.81
CA GLY A 64 -25.31 -16.58 -1.52
C GLY A 64 -24.67 -15.83 -0.34
N ASP A 65 -24.63 -16.49 0.80
CA ASP A 65 -24.07 -16.00 2.05
C ASP A 65 -22.56 -16.26 2.10
N ARG A 66 -21.79 -15.22 2.44
CA ARG A 66 -20.33 -15.28 2.54
C ARG A 66 -19.81 -15.50 3.97
N THR A 67 -20.70 -15.71 4.95
CA THR A 67 -20.32 -15.80 6.37
C THR A 67 -19.29 -16.89 6.63
N ASP A 68 -19.45 -18.08 6.06
CA ASP A 68 -18.52 -19.18 6.27
C ASP A 68 -17.19 -18.95 5.57
N ALA A 69 -17.19 -18.35 4.38
CA ALA A 69 -15.96 -17.96 3.68
C ALA A 69 -15.18 -16.90 4.48
N LEU A 70 -15.85 -15.91 5.07
CA LEU A 70 -15.23 -14.91 5.93
C LEU A 70 -14.68 -15.55 7.23
N ARG A 71 -15.42 -16.47 7.87
CA ARG A 71 -14.88 -17.23 9.02
C ARG A 71 -13.60 -17.99 8.66
N ALA A 72 -13.58 -18.64 7.51
CA ALA A 72 -12.42 -19.37 7.03
C ALA A 72 -11.20 -18.46 6.76
N SER A 73 -11.42 -17.16 6.53
CA SER A 73 -10.34 -16.18 6.35
C SER A 73 -9.72 -15.70 7.68
N LEU A 74 -10.38 -15.93 8.80
CA LEU A 74 -9.88 -15.52 10.12
C LEU A 74 -8.78 -16.47 10.59
N ASN A 75 -7.56 -15.94 10.73
CA ASN A 75 -6.40 -16.67 11.19
C ASN A 75 -5.67 -15.88 12.28
N GLY A 76 -5.74 -16.34 13.51
CA GLY A 76 -5.13 -15.72 14.69
C GLY A 76 -3.65 -16.05 14.89
N ASN A 77 -3.04 -16.91 14.09
CA ASN A 77 -1.64 -17.28 14.22
C ASN A 77 -0.71 -16.09 13.91
N GLN A 78 0.55 -16.18 14.35
CA GLN A 78 1.57 -15.26 13.91
C GLN A 78 1.88 -15.49 12.42
N ALA A 79 2.23 -14.44 11.71
CA ALA A 79 2.73 -14.51 10.35
C ALA A 79 4.25 -14.71 10.36
N LYS A 80 4.73 -15.55 9.47
CA LYS A 80 6.17 -15.65 9.18
C LYS A 80 6.65 -14.40 8.44
N ASN A 81 5.85 -13.94 7.48
CA ASN A 81 6.14 -12.82 6.61
C ASN A 81 5.04 -11.76 6.67
N VAL A 82 5.42 -10.51 6.46
CA VAL A 82 4.47 -9.39 6.24
C VAL A 82 4.86 -8.68 4.95
N ILE A 83 3.87 -8.42 4.10
CA ILE A 83 3.99 -7.58 2.91
C ILE A 83 2.98 -6.43 3.06
N LEU A 84 3.47 -5.21 3.18
CA LEU A 84 2.68 -3.99 3.18
C LEU A 84 2.75 -3.36 1.80
N LEU A 85 1.61 -3.12 1.16
CA LEU A 85 1.54 -2.39 -0.11
C LEU A 85 0.83 -1.06 0.12
N ILE A 86 1.49 0.02 -0.29
CA ILE A 86 1.00 1.40 -0.16
C ILE A 86 0.78 1.97 -1.56
N GLY A 87 -0.43 2.45 -1.81
CA GLY A 87 -0.68 3.39 -2.91
C GLY A 87 -0.60 4.81 -2.37
N ASP A 88 0.43 5.54 -2.74
CA ASP A 88 0.60 6.93 -2.33
C ASP A 88 -0.56 7.76 -2.90
N GLY A 89 -1.28 8.49 -2.04
CA GLY A 89 -2.46 9.26 -2.42
C GLY A 89 -3.69 8.44 -2.84
N MET A 90 -3.68 7.11 -2.69
CA MET A 90 -4.70 6.20 -3.20
C MET A 90 -5.92 6.11 -2.26
N GLY A 91 -6.72 7.16 -2.19
CA GLY A 91 -8.02 7.14 -1.51
C GLY A 91 -9.08 6.34 -2.28
N ASP A 92 -10.28 6.24 -1.71
CA ASP A 92 -11.39 5.48 -2.31
C ASP A 92 -11.83 6.04 -3.67
N SER A 93 -11.73 7.35 -3.88
CA SER A 93 -12.05 7.98 -5.16
C SER A 93 -11.01 7.64 -6.23
N GLU A 94 -9.73 7.67 -5.88
CA GLU A 94 -8.62 7.30 -6.77
C GLU A 94 -8.74 5.84 -7.22
N ILE A 95 -9.02 4.91 -6.29
CA ILE A 95 -9.30 3.49 -6.62
C ILE A 95 -10.50 3.38 -7.56
N THR A 96 -11.57 4.15 -7.31
CA THR A 96 -12.80 4.05 -8.08
C THR A 96 -12.64 4.61 -9.49
N VAL A 97 -11.96 5.75 -9.65
CA VAL A 97 -11.60 6.30 -10.96
C VAL A 97 -10.81 5.28 -11.77
N ALA A 98 -9.76 4.71 -11.17
CA ALA A 98 -8.89 3.74 -11.83
C ALA A 98 -9.64 2.45 -12.20
N ARG A 99 -10.48 1.91 -11.31
CA ARG A 99 -11.27 0.70 -11.56
C ARG A 99 -12.23 0.91 -12.74
N ASN A 100 -12.95 2.02 -12.80
CA ASN A 100 -13.89 2.29 -13.88
C ASN A 100 -13.18 2.39 -15.25
N VAL A 101 -12.01 3.01 -15.30
CA VAL A 101 -11.23 3.12 -16.54
C VAL A 101 -10.63 1.77 -16.96
N ALA A 102 -10.07 1.01 -16.03
CA ALA A 102 -9.37 -0.22 -16.33
C ALA A 102 -10.28 -1.45 -16.47
N GLU A 103 -11.34 -1.55 -15.64
CA GLU A 103 -12.16 -2.75 -15.49
C GLU A 103 -13.65 -2.52 -15.77
N GLY A 104 -14.09 -1.26 -15.83
CA GLY A 104 -15.49 -0.88 -16.01
C GLY A 104 -16.30 -0.85 -14.71
N ALA A 105 -17.52 -0.30 -14.80
CA ALA A 105 -18.41 -0.14 -13.64
C ALA A 105 -18.80 -1.46 -12.97
N GLY A 106 -18.96 -2.54 -13.76
CA GLY A 106 -19.18 -3.91 -13.27
C GLY A 106 -17.89 -4.67 -12.94
N GLY A 107 -16.73 -4.10 -13.18
CA GLY A 107 -15.42 -4.72 -12.97
C GLY A 107 -14.88 -4.64 -11.54
N TYR A 108 -13.74 -5.26 -11.31
CA TYR A 108 -13.00 -5.22 -10.05
C TYR A 108 -11.51 -5.45 -10.30
N PHE A 109 -10.66 -4.88 -9.46
CA PHE A 109 -9.23 -5.15 -9.44
C PHE A 109 -8.94 -6.53 -8.85
N LYS A 110 -8.10 -7.31 -9.51
CA LYS A 110 -7.78 -8.70 -9.11
C LYS A 110 -6.87 -8.77 -7.89
N GLY A 111 -6.17 -7.69 -7.58
CA GLY A 111 -5.34 -7.53 -6.39
C GLY A 111 -6.09 -6.73 -5.31
N ILE A 112 -6.23 -5.42 -5.49
CA ILE A 112 -6.76 -4.49 -4.49
C ILE A 112 -8.16 -4.91 -4.00
N ASP A 113 -9.07 -5.32 -4.89
CA ASP A 113 -10.45 -5.69 -4.53
C ASP A 113 -10.58 -7.16 -4.08
N ALA A 114 -9.51 -7.95 -4.12
CA ALA A 114 -9.55 -9.37 -3.77
C ALA A 114 -9.34 -9.64 -2.27
N LEU A 115 -8.85 -8.68 -1.50
CA LEU A 115 -8.58 -8.86 -0.07
C LEU A 115 -9.90 -8.96 0.72
N PRO A 116 -10.09 -10.04 1.52
CA PRO A 116 -11.39 -10.35 2.11
C PRO A 116 -11.75 -9.53 3.33
N LEU A 117 -10.75 -9.09 4.11
CA LEU A 117 -10.95 -8.37 5.35
C LEU A 117 -10.61 -6.90 5.14
N THR A 118 -11.63 -6.05 5.25
CA THR A 118 -11.52 -4.62 4.94
C THR A 118 -12.01 -3.81 6.13
N GLY A 119 -11.30 -2.74 6.43
CA GLY A 119 -11.65 -1.69 7.37
C GLY A 119 -11.28 -0.32 6.82
N SER A 120 -11.28 0.65 7.69
CA SER A 120 -10.81 1.99 7.42
C SER A 120 -9.90 2.47 8.55
N TYR A 121 -9.03 3.42 8.29
CA TYR A 121 -8.29 4.09 9.35
C TYR A 121 -8.32 5.61 9.21
N THR A 122 -8.18 6.28 10.34
CA THR A 122 -7.96 7.71 10.42
C THR A 122 -6.48 8.02 10.26
N HIS A 123 -6.19 9.16 9.63
CA HIS A 123 -4.83 9.68 9.53
C HIS A 123 -4.82 11.18 9.76
N TYR A 124 -3.77 11.67 10.35
CA TYR A 124 -3.48 13.09 10.55
C TYR A 124 -2.02 13.23 10.97
N SER A 125 -1.44 14.38 10.74
CA SER A 125 -0.14 14.78 11.27
C SER A 125 -0.30 15.73 12.47
N LEU A 126 0.79 16.28 12.96
CA LEU A 126 0.80 17.27 14.03
C LEU A 126 1.39 18.58 13.50
N ASP A 127 0.80 19.69 13.88
CA ASP A 127 1.44 21.00 13.72
C ASP A 127 2.69 21.08 14.60
N LYS A 128 3.83 21.34 14.00
CA LYS A 128 5.14 21.29 14.68
C LYS A 128 5.27 22.29 15.83
N ALA A 129 4.64 23.45 15.69
CA ALA A 129 4.76 24.53 16.67
C ALA A 129 3.83 24.35 17.86
N THR A 130 2.63 23.84 17.63
CA THR A 130 1.57 23.77 18.64
C THR A 130 1.30 22.38 19.17
N GLY A 131 1.75 21.32 18.46
CA GLY A 131 1.44 19.93 18.75
C GLY A 131 -0.01 19.54 18.51
N LYS A 132 -0.82 20.43 17.94
CA LYS A 132 -2.23 20.14 17.61
C LYS A 132 -2.32 19.31 16.33
N PRO A 133 -3.43 18.55 16.13
CA PRO A 133 -3.65 17.86 14.87
C PRO A 133 -3.67 18.81 13.68
N ASP A 134 -2.93 18.42 12.63
CA ASP A 134 -3.07 18.89 11.28
C ASP A 134 -3.83 17.80 10.51
N TYR A 135 -5.01 18.12 10.02
CA TYR A 135 -5.95 17.14 9.48
C TYR A 135 -5.62 16.67 8.06
N VAL A 136 -4.60 17.24 7.43
CA VAL A 136 -4.09 16.81 6.13
C VAL A 136 -2.62 16.43 6.27
N THR A 137 -2.35 15.14 6.36
CA THR A 137 -0.99 14.62 6.48
C THR A 137 -0.28 14.59 5.13
N ASP A 138 1.06 14.72 5.15
CA ASP A 138 1.89 14.33 4.02
C ASP A 138 2.40 12.89 4.16
N SER A 139 3.02 12.34 3.10
CA SER A 139 3.54 10.98 3.07
C SER A 139 4.64 10.75 4.12
N ALA A 140 5.37 11.79 4.54
CA ALA A 140 6.44 11.67 5.54
C ALA A 140 5.88 11.43 6.95
N ALA A 141 4.91 12.25 7.37
CA ALA A 141 4.28 12.11 8.69
C ALA A 141 3.40 10.85 8.74
N SER A 142 2.64 10.57 7.68
CA SER A 142 1.84 9.35 7.59
C SER A 142 2.72 8.11 7.58
N GLY A 143 3.79 8.09 6.78
CA GLY A 143 4.75 7.00 6.73
C GLY A 143 5.42 6.75 8.08
N SER A 144 5.81 7.80 8.78
CA SER A 144 6.34 7.70 10.15
C SER A 144 5.34 7.05 11.09
N ALA A 145 4.03 7.28 10.92
CA ALA A 145 3.00 6.69 11.77
C ALA A 145 2.96 5.17 11.65
N TRP A 146 2.88 4.59 10.45
CA TRP A 146 2.89 3.12 10.32
C TRP A 146 4.27 2.49 10.49
N ALA A 147 5.35 3.24 10.24
CA ALA A 147 6.70 2.72 10.38
C ALA A 147 7.18 2.64 11.84
N THR A 148 6.69 3.54 12.71
CA THR A 148 7.20 3.70 14.08
C THR A 148 6.11 3.65 15.17
N GLY A 149 4.84 3.69 14.80
CA GLY A 149 3.72 3.83 15.74
C GLY A 149 3.60 5.22 16.38
N THR A 150 4.25 6.24 15.80
CA THR A 150 4.34 7.59 16.37
C THR A 150 3.82 8.64 15.37
N LYS A 151 2.90 9.51 15.79
CA LYS A 151 2.50 10.68 15.03
C LYS A 151 3.58 11.76 15.07
N THR A 152 3.77 12.46 13.94
CA THR A 152 4.74 13.54 13.81
C THR A 152 4.21 14.65 12.91
N TYR A 153 5.03 15.62 12.54
CA TYR A 153 4.66 16.76 11.71
C TYR A 153 4.97 16.51 10.23
N ASN A 154 4.26 17.18 9.34
CA ASN A 154 4.47 17.08 7.89
C ASN A 154 5.93 17.36 7.52
N GLY A 155 6.49 16.52 6.67
CA GLY A 155 7.90 16.54 6.27
C GLY A 155 8.84 15.73 7.16
N ALA A 156 8.44 15.28 8.34
CA ALA A 156 9.31 14.53 9.26
C ALA A 156 9.43 13.04 8.87
N ILE A 157 10.64 12.53 8.78
CA ILE A 157 10.95 11.13 8.48
C ILE A 157 11.44 10.42 9.73
N GLY A 158 10.67 9.48 10.27
CA GLY A 158 11.08 8.60 11.37
C GLY A 158 11.53 9.32 12.65
N VAL A 159 11.06 10.54 12.87
CA VAL A 159 11.32 11.33 14.09
C VAL A 159 10.00 11.75 14.73
N ASN A 160 10.00 11.95 16.04
CA ASN A 160 8.84 12.48 16.76
C ASN A 160 8.74 14.01 16.64
N LEU A 161 7.74 14.61 17.28
CA LEU A 161 7.49 16.06 17.24
C LEU A 161 8.70 16.90 17.71
N ALA A 162 9.52 16.35 18.62
CA ALA A 162 10.74 16.99 19.10
C ALA A 162 11.96 16.75 18.18
N GLY A 163 11.80 16.04 17.07
CA GLY A 163 12.87 15.68 16.15
C GLY A 163 13.74 14.51 16.60
N ALA A 164 13.36 13.79 17.67
CA ALA A 164 14.09 12.62 18.13
C ALA A 164 13.77 11.37 17.30
N PRO A 165 14.77 10.58 16.85
CA PRO A 165 14.59 9.35 16.10
C PRO A 165 13.66 8.36 16.80
N GLN A 166 12.78 7.72 16.02
CA GLN A 166 11.85 6.67 16.46
C GLN A 166 12.20 5.39 15.73
N THR A 167 12.48 4.31 16.45
CA THR A 167 12.84 3.02 15.85
C THR A 167 11.75 2.54 14.90
N ASN A 168 12.10 2.24 13.65
CA ASN A 168 11.16 1.82 12.62
C ASN A 168 11.07 0.30 12.46
N LEU A 169 10.07 -0.15 11.68
CA LEU A 169 9.80 -1.58 11.47
C LEU A 169 10.97 -2.34 10.85
N VAL A 170 11.73 -1.75 9.92
CA VAL A 170 12.90 -2.42 9.32
C VAL A 170 13.99 -2.61 10.35
N GLU A 171 14.28 -1.62 11.18
CA GLU A 171 15.26 -1.72 12.26
C GLU A 171 14.87 -2.79 13.28
N ILE A 172 13.57 -2.82 13.70
CA ILE A 172 13.06 -3.81 14.64
C ILE A 172 13.06 -5.21 14.00
N ALA A 173 12.62 -5.35 12.75
CA ALA A 173 12.61 -6.62 12.04
C ALA A 173 14.02 -7.22 11.93
N LYS A 174 15.01 -6.41 11.56
CA LYS A 174 16.43 -6.81 11.53
C LYS A 174 16.96 -7.21 12.90
N ALA A 175 16.66 -6.45 13.96
CA ALA A 175 17.03 -6.80 15.33
C ALA A 175 16.45 -8.14 15.78
N ASN A 176 15.31 -8.55 15.19
CA ASN A 176 14.66 -9.84 15.42
C ASN A 176 15.06 -10.95 14.42
N GLY A 177 16.08 -10.71 13.56
CA GLY A 177 16.60 -11.71 12.62
C GLY A 177 15.81 -11.87 11.32
N LYS A 178 14.77 -11.05 11.11
CA LYS A 178 13.99 -11.05 9.87
C LYS A 178 14.80 -10.47 8.72
N ALA A 179 14.54 -10.95 7.50
CA ALA A 179 14.98 -10.25 6.29
C ALA A 179 14.07 -9.04 6.04
N THR A 180 14.59 -8.04 5.31
CA THR A 180 13.88 -6.79 5.09
C THR A 180 13.97 -6.33 3.64
N GLY A 181 12.85 -5.78 3.12
CA GLY A 181 12.79 -5.23 1.77
C GLY A 181 11.97 -3.95 1.70
N ASN A 182 12.35 -3.09 0.75
CA ASN A 182 11.67 -1.85 0.45
C ASN A 182 11.70 -1.60 -1.06
N VAL A 183 10.54 -1.52 -1.68
CA VAL A 183 10.33 -1.40 -3.13
C VAL A 183 9.42 -0.22 -3.41
N THR A 184 9.77 0.62 -4.38
CA THR A 184 8.97 1.80 -4.74
C THR A 184 9.09 2.14 -6.22
N THR A 185 8.12 2.86 -6.77
CA THR A 185 8.22 3.55 -8.07
C THR A 185 8.73 4.99 -7.93
N ALA A 186 8.90 5.50 -6.69
CA ALA A 186 9.55 6.78 -6.42
C ALA A 186 11.09 6.68 -6.43
N GLU A 187 11.75 7.80 -6.14
CA GLU A 187 13.10 7.82 -5.61
C GLU A 187 13.12 7.07 -4.28
N ILE A 188 14.09 6.18 -4.04
CA ILE A 188 14.15 5.42 -2.76
C ILE A 188 14.39 6.31 -1.53
N GLN A 189 14.73 7.56 -1.73
CA GLN A 189 14.86 8.61 -0.73
C GLN A 189 13.57 9.39 -0.48
N ASP A 190 12.53 9.20 -1.30
CA ASP A 190 11.25 9.86 -1.08
C ASP A 190 10.61 9.38 0.23
N ALA A 191 9.59 10.07 0.70
CA ALA A 191 9.10 9.94 2.07
C ALA A 191 8.70 8.50 2.45
N THR A 192 7.84 7.87 1.67
CA THR A 192 7.29 6.54 1.96
C THR A 192 8.35 5.43 2.06
N PRO A 193 9.35 5.34 1.17
CA PRO A 193 10.44 4.40 1.38
C PRO A 193 11.42 4.85 2.47
N ALA A 194 11.65 6.15 2.65
CA ALA A 194 12.63 6.68 3.60
C ALA A 194 12.27 6.42 5.06
N VAL A 195 10.97 6.40 5.43
CA VAL A 195 10.53 6.19 6.83
C VAL A 195 10.96 4.83 7.41
N LEU A 196 11.33 3.89 6.55
CA LEU A 196 11.83 2.57 6.95
C LEU A 196 13.35 2.50 7.05
N GLY A 197 14.07 3.57 6.73
CA GLY A 197 15.52 3.52 6.68
C GLY A 197 16.26 4.78 7.14
N ALA A 198 15.53 5.85 7.51
CA ALA A 198 16.13 7.12 7.87
C ALA A 198 15.38 7.87 8.97
N HIS A 199 16.06 8.80 9.61
CA HIS A 199 15.58 9.69 10.65
C HIS A 199 16.08 11.10 10.35
N VAL A 200 15.22 11.90 9.68
CA VAL A 200 15.55 13.30 9.34
C VAL A 200 14.37 14.22 9.63
N THR A 201 14.69 15.48 9.91
CA THR A 201 13.71 16.49 10.29
C THR A 201 12.94 17.08 9.11
N ASP A 202 13.34 16.78 7.87
CA ASP A 202 12.67 17.21 6.65
C ASP A 202 12.90 16.17 5.52
N ARG A 203 11.84 15.73 4.85
CA ARG A 203 11.84 14.77 3.74
C ARG A 203 12.72 15.19 2.55
N LYS A 204 13.06 16.47 2.45
CA LYS A 204 13.92 17.01 1.37
C LYS A 204 15.41 16.77 1.59
N CYS A 205 15.82 16.07 2.63
CA CYS A 205 17.23 15.72 2.93
C CYS A 205 17.69 14.48 2.13
N TYR A 206 17.49 14.46 0.83
CA TYR A 206 17.69 13.29 -0.04
C TYR A 206 19.13 12.77 -0.03
N GLY A 207 20.05 13.60 -0.45
CA GLY A 207 21.50 13.33 -0.46
C GLY A 207 22.28 14.30 0.38
N PRO A 208 23.61 14.15 0.48
CA PRO A 208 24.47 15.05 1.27
C PRO A 208 24.33 16.53 0.90
N GLU A 209 24.16 16.85 -0.40
CA GLU A 209 24.07 18.23 -0.87
C GLU A 209 22.77 18.91 -0.41
N GLU A 210 21.61 18.25 -0.56
CA GLU A 210 20.33 18.77 -0.08
C GLU A 210 20.31 18.84 1.45
N THR A 211 20.93 17.87 2.12
CA THR A 211 20.99 17.83 3.59
C THR A 211 21.77 19.00 4.15
N ALA A 212 22.92 19.33 3.56
CA ALA A 212 23.70 20.49 3.97
C ALA A 212 22.94 21.80 3.89
N LEU A 213 22.03 21.93 2.90
CA LEU A 213 21.25 23.14 2.66
C LEU A 213 19.95 23.20 3.46
N LYS A 214 19.20 22.09 3.52
CA LYS A 214 17.83 22.05 4.02
C LYS A 214 17.71 21.49 5.43
N CYS A 215 18.62 20.62 5.82
CA CYS A 215 18.60 19.89 7.10
C CYS A 215 20.00 19.90 7.74
N PRO A 216 20.64 21.03 7.93
CA PRO A 216 22.05 21.06 8.34
C PRO A 216 22.33 20.35 9.67
N THR A 217 21.34 20.23 10.56
CA THR A 217 21.45 19.47 11.80
C THR A 217 21.51 17.96 11.59
N ASN A 218 21.07 17.46 10.44
CA ASN A 218 21.17 16.06 10.05
C ASN A 218 22.49 15.75 9.33
N ALA A 219 23.20 16.76 8.80
CA ALA A 219 24.42 16.57 8.04
C ALA A 219 25.54 15.92 8.90
N LEU A 220 26.29 14.97 8.29
CA LEU A 220 27.35 14.23 8.97
C LEU A 220 28.46 15.16 9.51
N GLU A 221 28.82 16.20 8.77
CA GLU A 221 29.83 17.20 9.18
C GLU A 221 29.39 18.05 10.38
N LYS A 222 28.11 18.01 10.73
CA LYS A 222 27.55 18.66 11.93
C LYS A 222 27.28 17.67 13.08
N GLY A 223 27.68 16.41 12.92
CA GLY A 223 27.44 15.35 13.91
C GLY A 223 26.02 14.74 13.82
N GLY A 224 25.27 15.02 12.76
CA GLY A 224 23.97 14.40 12.49
C GLY A 224 24.10 12.98 11.93
N LEU A 225 22.96 12.36 11.62
CA LEU A 225 22.88 10.98 11.11
C LEU A 225 23.16 10.87 9.60
N GLY A 226 23.33 11.99 8.91
CA GLY A 226 23.50 12.06 7.47
C GLY A 226 22.17 12.26 6.70
N SER A 227 22.28 12.34 5.39
CA SER A 227 21.17 12.37 4.46
C SER A 227 20.34 11.07 4.49
N ILE A 228 19.15 11.10 3.90
CA ILE A 228 18.32 9.88 3.73
C ILE A 228 19.14 8.80 3.03
N SER A 229 19.79 9.11 1.89
CA SER A 229 20.58 8.14 1.13
C SER A 229 21.74 7.53 1.93
N GLU A 230 22.44 8.32 2.75
CA GLU A 230 23.51 7.81 3.63
C GLU A 230 22.92 6.88 4.70
N GLN A 231 21.79 7.26 5.29
CA GLN A 231 21.14 6.44 6.31
C GLN A 231 20.57 5.13 5.71
N LEU A 232 19.99 5.14 4.49
CA LEU A 232 19.57 3.93 3.79
C LEU A 232 20.72 2.92 3.63
N LEU A 233 21.92 3.40 3.25
CA LEU A 233 23.12 2.56 3.21
C LEU A 233 23.53 2.03 4.60
N GLY A 234 23.25 2.79 5.65
CA GLY A 234 23.49 2.40 7.04
C GLY A 234 22.49 1.39 7.56
N THR A 235 21.19 1.63 7.36
CA THR A 235 20.10 0.74 7.77
C THR A 235 20.18 -0.60 7.06
N ARG A 236 20.64 -0.62 5.80
CA ARG A 236 21.05 -1.84 5.10
C ARG A 236 19.92 -2.87 5.05
N ALA A 237 18.75 -2.51 4.48
CA ALA A 237 17.75 -3.49 4.13
C ALA A 237 18.33 -4.51 3.15
N ASP A 238 17.89 -5.79 3.20
CA ASP A 238 18.41 -6.83 2.31
C ASP A 238 18.08 -6.55 0.84
N VAL A 239 16.93 -5.89 0.58
CA VAL A 239 16.51 -5.47 -0.77
C VAL A 239 15.98 -4.05 -0.72
N THR A 240 16.52 -3.15 -1.54
CA THR A 240 16.01 -1.79 -1.76
C THR A 240 15.94 -1.53 -3.26
N LEU A 241 14.74 -1.29 -3.81
CA LEU A 241 14.51 -1.14 -5.25
C LEU A 241 13.66 0.10 -5.52
N GLY A 242 14.07 0.92 -6.50
CA GLY A 242 13.31 2.09 -6.96
C GLY A 242 14.10 3.02 -7.87
N GLY A 243 13.68 4.27 -7.95
CA GLY A 243 14.40 5.35 -8.60
C GLY A 243 15.42 6.03 -7.68
N GLY A 244 15.86 7.25 -8.02
CA GLY A 244 16.69 8.10 -7.16
C GLY A 244 18.20 7.95 -7.33
N ALA A 245 18.65 7.42 -8.47
CA ALA A 245 20.07 7.23 -8.78
C ALA A 245 20.90 8.53 -8.64
N LYS A 246 20.29 9.68 -8.93
CA LYS A 246 20.95 10.98 -8.87
C LYS A 246 21.52 11.30 -7.50
N SER A 247 20.83 11.01 -6.41
CA SER A 247 21.33 11.27 -5.05
C SER A 247 22.49 10.35 -4.69
N PHE A 248 22.60 9.17 -5.30
CA PHE A 248 23.72 8.25 -5.09
C PHE A 248 25.00 8.65 -5.86
N ASP A 249 24.90 9.59 -6.80
CA ASP A 249 26.07 10.17 -7.47
C ASP A 249 26.68 11.34 -6.68
N GLN A 250 26.01 11.83 -5.63
CA GLN A 250 26.54 12.81 -4.69
C GLN A 250 27.63 12.19 -3.80
N LYS A 251 28.54 13.05 -3.30
CA LYS A 251 29.66 12.62 -2.47
C LYS A 251 29.37 12.81 -0.98
N ALA A 252 29.79 11.84 -0.19
CA ALA A 252 29.81 11.99 1.27
C ALA A 252 30.71 13.15 1.68
N THR A 253 30.23 13.99 2.61
CA THR A 253 30.93 15.21 3.06
C THR A 253 31.81 15.00 4.29
N ALA A 254 31.62 13.89 5.03
CA ALA A 254 32.37 13.58 6.24
C ALA A 254 32.49 12.07 6.48
N GLY A 255 33.23 11.69 7.51
CA GLY A 255 33.44 10.30 7.93
C GLY A 255 34.44 9.54 7.03
N GLN A 256 34.44 8.20 7.18
CA GLN A 256 35.38 7.34 6.44
C GLN A 256 35.16 7.33 4.92
N TRP A 257 33.96 7.75 4.45
CA TRP A 257 33.57 7.77 3.03
C TRP A 257 33.70 9.16 2.40
N GLN A 258 34.27 10.15 3.11
CA GLN A 258 34.41 11.52 2.62
C GLN A 258 35.03 11.57 1.23
N GLY A 259 34.38 12.29 0.32
CA GLY A 259 34.81 12.48 -1.07
C GLY A 259 34.44 11.35 -2.02
N GLN A 260 33.92 10.20 -1.55
CA GLN A 260 33.41 9.13 -2.38
C GLN A 260 31.92 9.34 -2.69
N THR A 261 31.48 8.90 -3.87
CA THR A 261 30.05 8.89 -4.19
C THR A 261 29.32 7.86 -3.32
N LEU A 262 28.03 8.09 -3.03
CA LEU A 262 27.25 7.10 -2.27
C LEU A 262 27.11 5.78 -3.04
N ARG A 263 27.14 5.81 -4.38
CA ARG A 263 27.18 4.61 -5.23
C ARG A 263 28.46 3.80 -5.03
N ASP A 264 29.61 4.45 -4.97
CA ASP A 264 30.90 3.76 -4.71
C ASP A 264 30.96 3.25 -3.27
N GLN A 265 30.45 4.04 -2.33
CA GLN A 265 30.27 3.59 -0.95
C GLN A 265 29.36 2.34 -0.86
N ALA A 266 28.25 2.29 -1.58
CA ALA A 266 27.39 1.11 -1.62
C ALA A 266 28.16 -0.14 -2.09
N LYS A 267 28.91 -0.03 -3.20
CA LYS A 267 29.75 -1.13 -3.71
C LYS A 267 30.82 -1.55 -2.69
N ALA A 268 31.52 -0.59 -2.08
CA ALA A 268 32.57 -0.86 -1.08
C ALA A 268 31.99 -1.54 0.18
N ARG A 269 30.73 -1.28 0.50
CA ARG A 269 29.98 -1.95 1.58
C ARG A 269 29.42 -3.31 1.17
N GLY A 270 29.70 -3.81 -0.03
CA GLY A 270 29.27 -5.14 -0.51
C GLY A 270 27.84 -5.17 -1.08
N TYR A 271 27.22 -4.04 -1.40
CA TYR A 271 25.95 -4.03 -2.10
C TYR A 271 26.08 -4.52 -3.54
N THR A 272 25.13 -5.35 -3.97
CA THR A 272 24.88 -5.62 -5.39
C THR A 272 24.06 -4.46 -5.94
N VAL A 273 24.68 -3.57 -6.73
CA VAL A 273 24.03 -2.40 -7.31
C VAL A 273 23.59 -2.73 -8.73
N VAL A 274 22.29 -2.59 -9.02
CA VAL A 274 21.68 -2.85 -10.34
C VAL A 274 20.93 -1.61 -10.83
N ALA A 275 20.88 -1.42 -12.15
CA ALA A 275 20.32 -0.20 -12.76
C ALA A 275 19.21 -0.48 -13.79
N ASP A 276 18.95 -1.73 -14.10
CA ASP A 276 17.93 -2.12 -15.10
C ASP A 276 17.30 -3.47 -14.75
N LYS A 277 16.29 -3.84 -15.53
CA LYS A 277 15.56 -5.11 -15.34
C LYS A 277 16.48 -6.32 -15.51
N ALA A 278 17.36 -6.31 -16.49
CA ALA A 278 18.25 -7.46 -16.75
C ALA A 278 19.24 -7.68 -15.59
N GLY A 279 19.81 -6.60 -15.06
CA GLY A 279 20.64 -6.64 -13.87
C GLY A 279 19.87 -7.19 -12.65
N LEU A 280 18.63 -6.72 -12.45
CA LEU A 280 17.78 -7.21 -11.36
C LEU A 280 17.43 -8.69 -11.53
N ASP A 281 17.06 -9.13 -12.73
CA ASP A 281 16.74 -10.53 -13.04
C ASP A 281 17.92 -11.47 -12.74
N GLY A 282 19.16 -11.00 -12.97
CA GLY A 282 20.40 -11.73 -12.70
C GLY A 282 20.75 -11.90 -11.21
N VAL A 283 20.12 -11.15 -10.29
CA VAL A 283 20.40 -11.29 -8.86
C VAL A 283 19.80 -12.58 -8.33
N THR A 284 20.59 -13.38 -7.63
CA THR A 284 20.15 -14.69 -7.08
C THR A 284 20.14 -14.73 -5.55
N LYS A 285 20.70 -13.72 -4.88
CA LYS A 285 20.83 -13.67 -3.43
C LYS A 285 20.72 -12.22 -2.93
N ALA A 286 20.06 -12.04 -1.79
CA ALA A 286 20.06 -10.79 -1.03
C ALA A 286 20.08 -11.12 0.46
N ASP A 287 21.09 -10.62 1.17
CA ASP A 287 21.22 -10.76 2.61
C ASP A 287 22.15 -9.66 3.18
N GLN A 288 22.50 -9.75 4.44
CA GLN A 288 23.34 -8.76 5.09
C GLN A 288 24.79 -8.73 4.58
N ASP A 289 25.28 -9.80 3.93
CA ASP A 289 26.61 -9.83 3.30
C ASP A 289 26.58 -9.17 1.91
N ALA A 290 25.49 -9.38 1.16
CA ALA A 290 25.29 -8.86 -0.19
C ALA A 290 23.87 -8.31 -0.38
N PRO A 291 23.53 -7.17 0.24
CA PRO A 291 22.24 -6.55 0.03
C PRO A 291 22.13 -6.00 -1.39
N VAL A 292 20.89 -5.89 -1.89
CA VAL A 292 20.60 -5.42 -3.25
C VAL A 292 20.12 -3.98 -3.21
N LEU A 293 20.73 -3.15 -4.05
CA LEU A 293 20.35 -1.76 -4.30
C LEU A 293 20.02 -1.58 -5.79
N GLY A 294 18.74 -1.49 -6.12
CA GLY A 294 18.28 -1.21 -7.49
C GLY A 294 17.93 0.27 -7.66
N LEU A 295 18.58 0.93 -8.62
CA LEU A 295 18.44 2.35 -8.93
C LEU A 295 18.09 2.49 -10.42
N PHE A 296 16.79 2.37 -10.75
CA PHE A 296 16.31 2.18 -12.12
C PHE A 296 16.03 3.49 -12.89
N SER A 297 16.09 4.64 -12.20
CA SER A 297 15.85 5.96 -12.77
C SER A 297 16.68 7.02 -12.01
N PRO A 298 17.10 8.12 -12.66
CA PRO A 298 17.74 9.23 -11.96
C PRO A 298 16.88 9.86 -10.87
N GLY A 299 15.58 10.04 -11.14
CA GLY A 299 14.53 10.50 -10.23
C GLY A 299 13.48 9.41 -9.99
N ASN A 300 12.20 9.80 -9.93
CA ASN A 300 11.08 8.84 -9.90
C ASN A 300 11.07 7.97 -11.18
N MET A 301 10.56 6.77 -11.07
CA MET A 301 10.39 5.91 -12.23
C MET A 301 9.28 6.45 -13.15
N PRO A 302 9.40 6.33 -14.48
CA PRO A 302 8.37 6.77 -15.41
C PRO A 302 7.04 6.04 -15.20
N VAL A 303 5.95 6.81 -15.20
CA VAL A 303 4.59 6.28 -14.99
C VAL A 303 4.16 5.35 -16.13
N ARG A 304 3.21 4.46 -15.83
CA ARG A 304 2.72 3.43 -16.76
C ARG A 304 1.96 4.02 -17.96
N TRP A 305 0.99 4.93 -17.67
CA TRP A 305 0.14 5.53 -18.67
C TRP A 305 0.25 7.04 -18.68
N THR A 306 -0.14 7.63 -19.79
CA THR A 306 -0.17 9.08 -19.99
C THR A 306 -1.45 9.51 -20.70
N GLY A 307 -1.78 10.79 -20.55
CA GLY A 307 -2.91 11.45 -21.20
C GLY A 307 -2.81 12.96 -21.02
N ASP A 308 -3.87 13.65 -21.40
CA ASP A 308 -3.96 15.09 -21.22
C ASP A 308 -4.30 15.42 -19.75
N LEU A 309 -3.70 16.47 -19.22
CA LEU A 309 -4.01 16.96 -17.88
C LEU A 309 -5.43 17.51 -17.82
N ALA A 310 -6.05 17.45 -16.65
CA ALA A 310 -7.29 18.15 -16.40
C ALA A 310 -7.06 19.67 -16.50
N VAL A 311 -8.04 20.37 -17.08
CA VAL A 311 -7.98 21.82 -17.33
C VAL A 311 -9.29 22.49 -16.89
N PRO A 312 -9.31 23.81 -16.70
CA PRO A 312 -10.56 24.53 -16.50
C PRO A 312 -11.57 24.21 -17.61
N HIS A 313 -12.80 23.88 -17.24
CA HIS A 313 -13.86 23.49 -18.17
C HIS A 313 -13.56 22.25 -19.04
N GLY A 314 -12.65 21.36 -18.62
CA GLY A 314 -12.26 20.15 -19.36
C GLY A 314 -13.41 19.20 -19.66
N LEU A 315 -14.53 19.24 -18.89
CA LEU A 315 -15.76 18.49 -19.20
C LEU A 315 -16.41 18.92 -20.53
N ASN A 316 -16.07 20.09 -21.08
CA ASN A 316 -16.53 20.54 -22.39
C ASN A 316 -15.68 20.03 -23.55
N LEU A 317 -14.51 19.45 -23.25
CA LEU A 317 -13.60 18.89 -24.26
C LEU A 317 -14.01 17.44 -24.61
N PRO A 318 -13.55 16.88 -25.74
CA PRO A 318 -13.69 15.45 -26.03
C PRO A 318 -13.12 14.57 -24.91
N ALA A 319 -13.71 13.41 -24.69
CA ALA A 319 -13.16 12.44 -23.75
C ALA A 319 -11.84 11.85 -24.26
N GLN A 320 -10.86 11.73 -23.39
CA GLN A 320 -9.57 11.13 -23.74
C GLN A 320 -9.55 9.63 -23.41
N THR A 321 -8.75 8.88 -24.16
CA THR A 321 -8.36 7.50 -23.85
C THR A 321 -6.94 7.47 -23.33
N CYS A 322 -6.72 6.84 -22.19
CA CYS A 322 -5.39 6.70 -21.60
C CYS A 322 -4.47 5.83 -22.48
N ARG A 323 -3.21 6.20 -22.61
CA ARG A 323 -2.23 5.59 -23.53
C ARG A 323 -1.01 5.11 -22.75
N PRO A 324 -0.33 4.03 -23.20
CA PRO A 324 0.97 3.66 -22.66
C PRO A 324 1.95 4.86 -22.72
N ASN A 325 2.73 5.04 -21.66
CA ASN A 325 3.74 6.09 -21.61
C ASN A 325 4.98 5.69 -22.43
N PRO A 326 5.35 6.40 -23.49
CA PRO A 326 6.52 6.08 -24.31
C PRO A 326 7.85 6.24 -23.57
N GLU A 327 7.88 7.01 -22.48
CA GLU A 327 9.07 7.20 -21.65
C GLU A 327 9.37 5.99 -20.74
N ARG A 328 8.38 5.10 -20.50
CA ARG A 328 8.58 3.89 -19.74
C ARG A 328 9.30 2.83 -20.57
N ALA A 329 10.63 2.81 -20.47
CA ALA A 329 11.46 1.88 -21.23
C ALA A 329 11.23 0.42 -20.81
N ALA A 330 11.25 -0.49 -21.79
CA ALA A 330 11.13 -1.95 -21.53
C ALA A 330 12.28 -2.52 -20.66
N THR A 331 13.39 -1.78 -20.55
CA THR A 331 14.53 -2.11 -19.69
C THR A 331 14.30 -1.76 -18.21
N GLN A 332 13.26 -1.00 -17.90
CA GLN A 332 12.90 -0.73 -16.51
C GLN A 332 11.97 -1.81 -16.00
N PRO A 333 12.19 -2.33 -14.77
CA PRO A 333 11.26 -3.26 -14.17
C PRO A 333 9.96 -2.54 -13.78
N ASP A 334 8.81 -3.19 -13.98
CA ASP A 334 7.54 -2.75 -13.41
C ASP A 334 7.44 -3.11 -11.92
N LEU A 335 6.45 -2.54 -11.23
CA LEU A 335 6.29 -2.71 -9.79
C LEU A 335 6.01 -4.18 -9.42
N ALA A 336 5.22 -4.89 -10.21
CA ALA A 336 4.94 -6.31 -9.98
C ALA A 336 6.19 -7.18 -10.14
N SER A 337 7.03 -6.89 -11.14
CA SER A 337 8.33 -7.57 -11.35
C SER A 337 9.29 -7.33 -10.19
N MET A 338 9.40 -6.07 -9.72
CA MET A 338 10.20 -5.72 -8.55
C MET A 338 9.68 -6.43 -7.29
N THR A 339 8.36 -6.49 -7.10
CA THR A 339 7.71 -7.15 -5.97
C THR A 339 8.00 -8.66 -5.96
N ARG A 340 7.80 -9.34 -7.10
CA ARG A 340 8.14 -10.78 -7.23
C ARG A 340 9.60 -11.03 -6.93
N LYS A 341 10.49 -10.21 -7.49
CA LYS A 341 11.94 -10.37 -7.27
C LYS A 341 12.34 -10.15 -5.81
N ALA A 342 11.79 -9.13 -5.16
CA ALA A 342 12.01 -8.90 -3.73
C ALA A 342 11.54 -10.10 -2.89
N ILE A 343 10.34 -10.61 -3.14
CA ILE A 343 9.81 -11.79 -2.47
C ILE A 343 10.73 -13.01 -2.70
N ASP A 344 11.16 -13.26 -3.95
CA ASP A 344 12.03 -14.39 -4.28
C ASP A 344 13.37 -14.33 -3.56
N LEU A 345 13.93 -13.15 -3.37
CA LEU A 345 15.18 -12.92 -2.66
C LEU A 345 15.03 -13.05 -1.14
N LEU A 346 13.87 -12.68 -0.58
CA LEU A 346 13.61 -12.66 0.87
C LEU A 346 13.06 -13.98 1.41
N LYS A 347 12.22 -14.70 0.64
CA LYS A 347 11.53 -15.93 1.08
C LYS A 347 12.42 -17.07 1.56
N PRO A 348 13.73 -17.20 1.14
CA PRO A 348 14.59 -18.26 1.66
C PRO A 348 14.99 -18.09 3.13
N ARG A 349 14.72 -16.92 3.74
CA ARG A 349 15.11 -16.65 5.14
C ARG A 349 14.21 -17.45 6.09
N LYS A 350 14.85 -18.23 6.98
CA LYS A 350 14.16 -19.13 7.92
C LYS A 350 13.21 -18.37 8.86
N ASP A 351 13.65 -17.20 9.32
CA ASP A 351 12.89 -16.37 10.26
C ASP A 351 11.83 -15.51 9.57
N GLY A 352 11.74 -15.57 8.23
CA GLY A 352 10.80 -14.79 7.44
C GLY A 352 11.26 -13.36 7.18
N PHE A 353 10.33 -12.53 6.69
CA PHE A 353 10.67 -11.17 6.24
C PHE A 353 9.57 -10.14 6.47
N PHE A 354 9.98 -8.88 6.45
CA PHE A 354 9.14 -7.71 6.27
C PHE A 354 9.45 -7.06 4.92
N LEU A 355 8.44 -6.78 4.11
CA LEU A 355 8.56 -6.12 2.80
C LEU A 355 7.53 -5.01 2.70
N GLN A 356 7.96 -3.77 2.40
CA GLN A 356 7.10 -2.69 1.93
C GLN A 356 7.22 -2.57 0.42
N VAL A 357 6.09 -2.33 -0.25
CA VAL A 357 5.97 -2.07 -1.69
C VAL A 357 5.12 -0.83 -1.88
N GLU A 358 5.57 0.11 -2.70
CA GLU A 358 4.88 1.36 -2.92
C GLU A 358 4.64 1.64 -4.41
N GLY A 359 3.38 1.96 -4.75
CA GLY A 359 3.01 2.61 -5.99
C GLY A 359 2.95 4.13 -5.76
N ALA A 360 4.06 4.81 -5.95
CA ALA A 360 4.27 6.18 -5.49
C ALA A 360 3.65 7.25 -6.38
N SER A 361 3.38 6.93 -7.64
CA SER A 361 3.04 7.98 -8.60
C SER A 361 1.54 8.11 -8.85
N ILE A 362 0.69 7.45 -8.06
CA ILE A 362 -0.75 7.76 -8.00
C ILE A 362 -0.88 9.20 -7.49
N ASP A 363 -0.28 9.51 -6.35
CA ASP A 363 -0.16 10.83 -5.73
C ASP A 363 0.44 11.88 -6.67
N LYS A 364 1.61 11.59 -7.25
CA LYS A 364 2.32 12.54 -8.12
C LYS A 364 1.51 12.91 -9.37
N GLN A 365 0.68 11.99 -9.85
CA GLN A 365 -0.20 12.25 -10.99
C GLN A 365 -1.48 12.98 -10.56
N ASP A 366 -1.97 12.75 -9.36
CA ASP A 366 -3.07 13.55 -8.80
C ASP A 366 -2.64 14.99 -8.50
N HIS A 367 -1.44 15.20 -7.97
CA HIS A 367 -0.85 16.54 -7.84
C HIS A 367 -0.80 17.29 -9.17
N SER A 368 -0.55 16.58 -10.26
CA SER A 368 -0.52 17.12 -11.63
C SER A 368 -1.89 17.20 -12.29
N ALA A 369 -2.96 16.78 -11.61
CA ALA A 369 -4.31 16.63 -12.18
C ALA A 369 -4.31 15.77 -13.47
N ASN A 370 -3.56 14.66 -13.48
CA ASN A 370 -3.41 13.74 -14.61
C ASN A 370 -4.19 12.44 -14.38
N PRO A 371 -5.45 12.33 -14.84
CA PRO A 371 -6.25 11.15 -14.58
C PRO A 371 -5.68 9.86 -15.21
N CYS A 372 -5.04 9.94 -16.37
CA CYS A 372 -4.47 8.76 -17.01
C CYS A 372 -3.20 8.27 -16.32
N GLY A 373 -2.37 9.17 -15.82
CA GLY A 373 -1.21 8.81 -15.02
C GLY A 373 -1.62 8.13 -13.73
N GLN A 374 -2.53 8.74 -12.97
CA GLN A 374 -3.09 8.17 -11.72
C GLN A 374 -3.68 6.77 -11.95
N VAL A 375 -4.51 6.61 -12.98
CA VAL A 375 -5.12 5.31 -13.32
C VAL A 375 -4.06 4.26 -13.64
N GLY A 376 -3.06 4.62 -14.46
CA GLY A 376 -1.98 3.71 -14.85
C GLY A 376 -1.17 3.20 -13.66
N GLU A 377 -0.87 4.07 -12.72
CA GLU A 377 -0.12 3.73 -11.51
C GLU A 377 -0.94 2.90 -10.51
N THR A 378 -2.25 3.15 -10.41
CA THR A 378 -3.14 2.28 -9.61
C THR A 378 -3.21 0.87 -10.19
N VAL A 379 -3.23 0.73 -11.53
CA VAL A 379 -3.17 -0.59 -12.21
C VAL A 379 -1.82 -1.27 -11.95
N ASP A 380 -0.72 -0.53 -11.98
CA ASP A 380 0.63 -1.08 -11.70
C ASP A 380 0.72 -1.61 -10.25
N LEU A 381 0.14 -0.87 -9.30
CA LEU A 381 0.03 -1.33 -7.90
C LEU A 381 -0.88 -2.56 -7.78
N ASP A 382 -2.03 -2.61 -8.47
CA ASP A 382 -2.91 -3.78 -8.44
C ASP A 382 -2.19 -5.06 -8.89
N GLU A 383 -1.36 -4.99 -9.93
CA GLU A 383 -0.54 -6.10 -10.39
C GLU A 383 0.51 -6.52 -9.34
N ALA A 384 1.08 -5.57 -8.59
CA ALA A 384 1.98 -5.88 -7.47
C ALA A 384 1.23 -6.53 -6.31
N VAL A 385 0.00 -6.10 -6.00
CA VAL A 385 -0.87 -6.75 -5.01
C VAL A 385 -1.19 -8.18 -5.43
N GLN A 386 -1.47 -8.42 -6.72
CA GLN A 386 -1.68 -9.78 -7.25
C GLN A 386 -0.45 -10.66 -6.99
N ALA A 387 0.76 -10.15 -7.25
CA ALA A 387 2.01 -10.88 -7.00
C ALA A 387 2.19 -11.23 -5.50
N ALA A 388 1.89 -10.30 -4.61
CA ALA A 388 1.94 -10.53 -3.16
C ALA A 388 0.91 -11.57 -2.69
N LEU A 389 -0.33 -11.49 -3.20
CA LEU A 389 -1.40 -12.45 -2.88
C LEU A 389 -1.11 -13.85 -3.43
N GLU A 390 -0.56 -13.96 -4.63
CA GLU A 390 -0.12 -15.23 -5.22
C GLU A 390 0.91 -15.93 -4.32
N PHE A 391 1.91 -15.20 -3.86
CA PHE A 391 2.88 -15.70 -2.90
C PHE A 391 2.22 -16.08 -1.57
N ALA A 392 1.41 -15.19 -0.98
CA ALA A 392 0.78 -15.42 0.32
C ALA A 392 -0.14 -16.65 0.32
N LYS A 393 -0.87 -16.89 -0.77
CA LYS A 393 -1.70 -18.08 -0.95
C LYS A 393 -0.86 -19.36 -0.99
N SER A 394 0.26 -19.36 -1.70
CA SER A 394 1.15 -20.51 -1.80
C SER A 394 1.94 -20.79 -0.52
N ASP A 395 2.36 -19.74 0.19
CA ASP A 395 3.12 -19.81 1.45
C ASP A 395 2.23 -20.17 2.65
N GLY A 396 1.00 -19.69 2.67
CA GLY A 396 0.01 -19.95 3.75
C GLY A 396 0.32 -19.27 5.09
N ASN A 397 1.43 -18.56 5.22
CA ASN A 397 1.87 -17.92 6.46
C ASN A 397 2.38 -16.48 6.26
N THR A 398 1.81 -15.78 5.31
CA THR A 398 2.13 -14.39 4.97
C THR A 398 0.92 -13.50 5.18
N LEU A 399 1.08 -12.42 5.95
CA LEU A 399 0.13 -11.34 6.05
C LEU A 399 0.38 -10.34 4.91
N VAL A 400 -0.63 -10.08 4.10
CA VAL A 400 -0.63 -9.02 3.09
C VAL A 400 -1.58 -7.91 3.55
N ILE A 401 -1.11 -6.67 3.55
CA ILE A 401 -1.92 -5.47 3.85
C ILE A 401 -1.82 -4.52 2.66
N VAL A 402 -2.94 -3.98 2.22
CA VAL A 402 -3.03 -2.96 1.16
C VAL A 402 -3.77 -1.75 1.68
N THR A 403 -3.19 -0.58 1.53
CA THR A 403 -3.78 0.69 1.95
C THR A 403 -3.15 1.87 1.19
N ALA A 404 -3.49 3.09 1.57
CA ALA A 404 -2.85 4.33 1.13
C ALA A 404 -2.23 5.06 2.32
N ASP A 405 -1.40 6.02 2.09
CA ASP A 405 -0.80 6.88 3.13
C ASP A 405 -1.70 8.09 3.47
N HIS A 406 -2.33 8.69 2.47
CA HIS A 406 -3.39 9.69 2.54
C HIS A 406 -4.30 9.55 1.32
N ALA A 407 -5.40 10.30 1.28
CA ALA A 407 -6.24 10.44 0.09
C ALA A 407 -5.82 11.66 -0.73
N HIS A 408 -6.36 11.77 -1.94
CA HIS A 408 -6.04 12.87 -2.85
C HIS A 408 -7.30 13.56 -3.39
N SER A 409 -7.14 14.36 -4.44
CA SER A 409 -8.10 15.35 -4.90
C SER A 409 -9.05 14.87 -5.98
N SER A 410 -8.82 13.69 -6.60
CA SER A 410 -9.66 13.23 -7.71
C SER A 410 -11.08 12.88 -7.26
N GLN A 411 -12.10 13.36 -7.99
CA GLN A 411 -13.51 13.04 -7.72
C GLN A 411 -14.26 12.77 -9.02
N ILE A 412 -15.11 11.74 -9.04
CA ILE A 412 -16.03 11.48 -10.15
C ILE A 412 -17.20 12.46 -10.02
N VAL A 413 -17.49 13.18 -11.11
CA VAL A 413 -18.56 14.20 -11.14
C VAL A 413 -19.49 13.98 -12.35
N PRO A 414 -20.75 14.44 -12.30
CA PRO A 414 -21.62 14.45 -13.47
C PRO A 414 -21.01 15.22 -14.64
N LEU A 415 -21.24 14.75 -15.87
CA LEU A 415 -20.63 15.34 -17.08
C LEU A 415 -21.07 16.79 -17.35
N ASP A 416 -22.22 17.20 -16.83
CA ASP A 416 -22.78 18.56 -16.93
C ASP A 416 -22.40 19.46 -15.73
N THR A 417 -21.56 18.99 -14.84
CA THR A 417 -21.09 19.76 -13.67
C THR A 417 -20.41 21.05 -14.11
N LYS A 418 -20.87 22.16 -13.55
CA LYS A 418 -20.21 23.47 -13.67
C LYS A 418 -19.25 23.64 -12.51
N SER A 419 -18.01 23.25 -12.70
CA SER A 419 -16.96 23.38 -11.71
C SER A 419 -15.99 24.49 -12.07
N ALA A 420 -15.53 25.24 -11.07
CA ALA A 420 -14.42 26.19 -11.22
C ALA A 420 -13.05 25.50 -11.18
N SER A 421 -13.02 24.22 -10.83
CA SER A 421 -11.80 23.40 -10.70
C SER A 421 -11.32 22.86 -12.05
N LEU A 422 -10.16 22.19 -12.02
CA LEU A 422 -9.65 21.42 -13.16
C LEU A 422 -10.52 20.18 -13.38
N THR A 423 -10.90 19.92 -14.62
CA THR A 423 -11.74 18.76 -14.96
C THR A 423 -11.20 18.07 -16.20
N SER A 424 -11.52 16.78 -16.34
CA SER A 424 -11.22 15.98 -17.52
C SER A 424 -12.35 14.99 -17.77
N LYS A 425 -12.51 14.55 -19.01
CA LYS A 425 -13.32 13.38 -19.35
C LYS A 425 -12.42 12.25 -19.80
N VAL A 426 -12.64 11.06 -19.27
CA VAL A 426 -11.92 9.85 -19.65
C VAL A 426 -12.90 8.79 -20.15
N VAL A 427 -12.46 8.01 -21.13
CA VAL A 427 -13.24 6.87 -21.64
C VAL A 427 -13.00 5.66 -20.70
N THR A 428 -14.06 5.10 -20.17
CA THR A 428 -13.99 3.92 -19.30
C THR A 428 -13.93 2.63 -20.13
N LYS A 429 -13.66 1.51 -19.45
CA LYS A 429 -13.66 0.16 -20.06
C LYS A 429 -14.98 -0.21 -20.72
N ASP A 430 -16.08 0.34 -20.22
CA ASP A 430 -17.43 0.12 -20.77
C ASP A 430 -17.71 0.95 -22.04
N GLY A 431 -16.77 1.82 -22.45
CA GLY A 431 -16.93 2.77 -23.55
C GLY A 431 -17.75 4.02 -23.17
N ALA A 432 -18.04 4.21 -21.89
CA ALA A 432 -18.73 5.39 -21.38
C ALA A 432 -17.73 6.51 -21.05
N GLU A 433 -18.21 7.76 -21.12
CA GLU A 433 -17.45 8.92 -20.64
C GLU A 433 -17.62 9.07 -19.12
N MET A 434 -16.54 9.32 -18.42
CA MET A 434 -16.53 9.62 -16.98
C MET A 434 -15.85 10.96 -16.73
N GLY A 435 -16.55 11.87 -16.04
CA GLY A 435 -16.00 13.16 -15.61
C GLY A 435 -15.18 13.00 -14.33
N VAL A 436 -13.95 13.53 -14.35
CA VAL A 436 -13.07 13.60 -13.17
C VAL A 436 -12.74 15.06 -12.88
N SER A 437 -12.83 15.44 -11.61
CA SER A 437 -12.57 16.81 -11.12
C SER A 437 -11.45 16.81 -10.09
N TYR A 438 -10.61 17.85 -10.17
CA TYR A 438 -9.52 18.15 -9.22
C TYR A 438 -9.73 19.58 -8.73
N GLY A 439 -9.97 19.80 -7.46
CA GLY A 439 -10.47 21.09 -7.02
C GLY A 439 -10.04 21.55 -5.64
N ASN A 440 -8.84 21.21 -5.18
CA ASN A 440 -8.34 21.65 -3.90
C ASN A 440 -7.07 22.52 -3.96
N ALA A 441 -6.73 23.00 -5.16
CA ALA A 441 -5.71 24.03 -5.38
C ALA A 441 -6.17 25.05 -6.42
N GLU A 442 -5.49 26.17 -6.50
CA GLU A 442 -5.69 27.17 -7.56
C GLU A 442 -5.30 26.61 -8.93
N VAL A 443 -5.89 27.17 -9.99
CA VAL A 443 -5.55 26.80 -11.37
C VAL A 443 -4.06 27.05 -11.64
N GLY A 444 -3.35 26.00 -12.07
CA GLY A 444 -1.90 26.05 -12.30
C GLY A 444 -1.07 25.71 -11.05
N GLY A 445 -1.68 25.55 -9.89
CA GLY A 445 -1.05 25.00 -8.69
C GLY A 445 -1.06 23.48 -8.67
N SER A 446 -0.19 22.90 -7.86
CA SER A 446 -0.21 21.47 -7.51
C SER A 446 -1.49 21.19 -6.73
N GLN A 447 -2.23 20.14 -7.11
CA GLN A 447 -3.36 19.70 -6.30
C GLN A 447 -2.85 19.12 -4.98
N GLU A 448 -3.65 19.23 -3.91
CA GLU A 448 -3.24 18.88 -2.55
C GLU A 448 -3.89 17.57 -2.09
N HIS A 449 -3.35 17.00 -1.02
CA HIS A 449 -3.94 15.86 -0.34
C HIS A 449 -5.30 16.19 0.29
N THR A 450 -6.04 15.18 0.71
CA THR A 450 -7.29 15.32 1.45
C THR A 450 -7.29 14.49 2.73
N GLY A 451 -7.99 14.98 3.76
CA GLY A 451 -7.99 14.40 5.11
C GLY A 451 -9.07 13.33 5.36
N THR A 452 -9.63 12.73 4.31
CA THR A 452 -10.65 11.68 4.48
C THR A 452 -10.05 10.37 4.99
N GLN A 453 -10.84 9.57 5.73
CA GLN A 453 -10.41 8.22 6.13
C GLN A 453 -10.05 7.35 4.92
N LEU A 454 -9.20 6.37 5.14
CA LEU A 454 -8.66 5.50 4.09
C LEU A 454 -9.11 4.06 4.26
N ARG A 455 -9.33 3.39 3.14
CA ARG A 455 -9.50 1.94 3.11
C ARG A 455 -8.20 1.26 3.51
N VAL A 456 -8.31 0.25 4.37
CA VAL A 456 -7.25 -0.72 4.66
C VAL A 456 -7.83 -2.12 4.46
N ALA A 457 -7.10 -2.98 3.75
CA ALA A 457 -7.56 -4.33 3.48
C ALA A 457 -6.44 -5.35 3.69
N ALA A 458 -6.77 -6.54 4.16
CA ALA A 458 -5.77 -7.55 4.47
C ALA A 458 -6.19 -8.98 4.15
N TYR A 459 -5.17 -9.84 3.99
CA TYR A 459 -5.28 -11.28 3.80
C TYR A 459 -4.19 -12.01 4.59
N GLY A 460 -4.52 -13.16 5.17
CA GLY A 460 -3.57 -14.03 5.87
C GLY A 460 -3.63 -13.94 7.39
N PRO A 461 -2.60 -14.46 8.10
CA PRO A 461 -2.56 -14.42 9.56
C PRO A 461 -2.66 -13.01 10.11
N ARG A 462 -3.48 -12.82 11.16
CA ARG A 462 -3.72 -11.50 11.81
C ARG A 462 -4.43 -10.45 10.94
N ALA A 463 -4.87 -10.79 9.74
CA ALA A 463 -5.57 -9.86 8.85
C ALA A 463 -6.85 -9.24 9.46
N ALA A 464 -7.49 -9.90 10.43
CA ALA A 464 -8.65 -9.36 11.14
C ALA A 464 -8.38 -8.05 11.91
N ASN A 465 -7.11 -7.72 12.21
CA ASN A 465 -6.75 -6.51 12.95
C ASN A 465 -6.95 -5.21 12.16
N VAL A 466 -7.19 -5.29 10.84
CA VAL A 466 -7.50 -4.10 10.04
C VAL A 466 -9.00 -3.83 9.92
N VAL A 467 -9.86 -4.72 10.45
CA VAL A 467 -11.32 -4.61 10.31
C VAL A 467 -11.89 -3.56 11.27
N GLY A 468 -12.85 -2.77 10.78
CA GLY A 468 -13.46 -1.67 11.53
C GLY A 468 -12.77 -0.35 11.26
N LEU A 469 -12.86 0.57 12.21
CA LEU A 469 -12.15 1.85 12.19
C LEU A 469 -10.96 1.80 13.15
N THR A 470 -9.76 2.01 12.61
CA THR A 470 -8.50 2.05 13.35
C THR A 470 -7.80 3.40 13.17
N ASP A 471 -6.60 3.57 13.68
CA ASP A 471 -5.71 4.68 13.36
C ASP A 471 -4.51 4.19 12.56
N GLN A 472 -3.91 5.04 11.75
CA GLN A 472 -2.76 4.68 10.92
C GLN A 472 -1.57 4.15 11.73
N THR A 473 -1.38 4.59 12.98
CA THR A 473 -0.36 4.05 13.89
C THR A 473 -0.62 2.60 14.28
N ASP A 474 -1.89 2.12 14.25
CA ASP A 474 -2.23 0.74 14.58
C ASP A 474 -1.63 -0.26 13.60
N LEU A 475 -1.30 0.17 12.36
CA LEU A 475 -0.59 -0.68 11.41
C LEU A 475 0.79 -1.12 11.91
N PHE A 476 1.53 -0.23 12.60
CA PHE A 476 2.81 -0.59 13.22
C PHE A 476 2.66 -1.76 14.18
N PHE A 477 1.65 -1.68 15.05
CA PHE A 477 1.38 -2.74 16.03
C PHE A 477 0.87 -4.00 15.35
N THR A 478 -0.07 -3.87 14.41
CA THR A 478 -0.60 -5.00 13.63
C THR A 478 0.52 -5.80 12.96
N MET A 479 1.46 -5.11 12.29
CA MET A 479 2.56 -5.76 11.58
C MET A 479 3.62 -6.32 12.51
N SER A 480 4.02 -5.56 13.53
CA SER A 480 5.03 -6.02 14.50
C SER A 480 4.54 -7.20 15.33
N ASP A 481 3.27 -7.20 15.75
CA ASP A 481 2.65 -8.30 16.49
C ASP A 481 2.40 -9.53 15.59
N ALA A 482 2.02 -9.32 14.32
CA ALA A 482 1.88 -10.41 13.36
C ALA A 482 3.21 -11.15 13.16
N LEU A 483 4.32 -10.42 13.03
CA LEU A 483 5.67 -10.98 12.91
C LEU A 483 6.25 -11.51 14.23
N GLY A 484 5.59 -11.29 15.37
CA GLY A 484 6.11 -11.66 16.70
C GLY A 484 7.38 -10.91 17.08
N LEU A 485 7.51 -9.63 16.70
CA LEU A 485 8.70 -8.85 16.97
C LEU A 485 8.76 -8.40 18.44
N ASP A 486 9.92 -8.58 19.06
CA ASP A 486 10.26 -7.88 20.30
C ASP A 486 10.68 -6.45 19.96
N ARG A 487 9.78 -5.50 20.21
CA ARG A 487 9.99 -4.06 19.95
C ARG A 487 11.02 -3.41 20.88
N ASN A 488 11.45 -4.08 21.96
CA ASN A 488 12.47 -3.59 22.86
C ASN A 488 13.89 -3.98 22.43
N LYS A 489 14.02 -4.88 21.45
CA LYS A 489 15.36 -5.19 20.87
C LYS A 489 15.93 -3.96 20.20
N LYS A 490 17.14 -3.60 20.61
CA LYS A 490 17.87 -2.47 20.00
C LYS A 490 18.28 -2.84 18.58
N PRO A 491 18.17 -1.88 17.63
CA PRO A 491 18.73 -2.05 16.31
C PRO A 491 20.19 -2.48 16.37
N VAL A 492 20.57 -3.39 15.49
CA VAL A 492 21.98 -3.74 15.32
C VAL A 492 22.68 -2.51 14.76
N ALA A 493 23.68 -1.99 15.46
CA ALA A 493 24.42 -0.83 14.96
C ALA A 493 24.91 -1.14 13.54
N ALA A 494 24.68 -0.20 12.61
CA ALA A 494 25.22 -0.31 11.27
C ALA A 494 26.73 -0.55 11.38
N ALA A 495 27.25 -1.54 10.67
CA ALA A 495 28.70 -1.72 10.56
C ALA A 495 29.28 -0.41 10.03
N LYS A 496 30.16 0.21 10.83
CA LYS A 496 30.84 1.47 10.50
C LYS A 496 31.67 1.33 9.23
#